data_0e00bdb301ffc0ff4055d52510787660
#
_entry.id   0e00bdb301ffc0ff4055d52510787660
#
_cell.length_a   1.000
_cell.length_b   1.000
_cell.length_c   1.000
_cell.angle_alpha   90.00
_cell.angle_beta   90.00
_cell.angle_gamma   90.00
#
_symmetry.space_group_name_H-M   'P 1'
#
loop_
_entity.id
_entity.type
_entity.pdbx_description
1 polymer ?
#
loop_
_entity_poly.entity_id
_entity_poly.type
_entity_poly.pdbx_seq_one_letter_code
_entity_poly.pdbx_strand_id
1 'polypeptide(L)'
;VSTPANDVIRMDAATLGAASAAGELSSVELTRACLDQIAATDDRYHAFLHVAGDQALATAAAVDAAVGAGDDLPSPLAGVPLALKDVFTTTAMPTTCGSKILQGWMSPDDATVTARIRDAGIPILGK
;
A
#
# COMPACT_ATOMS: atom_id res chain seq x y z
N VAL A 1 -3.49 -6.05 23.03
CA VAL A 1 -4.71 -6.77 22.58
C VAL A 1 -4.67 -6.80 21.07
N SER A 2 -4.45 -7.97 20.48
CA SER A 2 -4.41 -8.12 19.02
C SER A 2 -5.81 -7.85 18.46
N THR A 3 -5.98 -6.76 17.73
CA THR A 3 -7.22 -6.49 17.01
C THR A 3 -7.38 -7.54 15.91
N PRO A 4 -8.55 -8.19 15.74
CA PRO A 4 -8.75 -9.16 14.66
C PRO A 4 -8.45 -8.52 13.30
N ALA A 5 -7.79 -9.26 12.41
CA ALA A 5 -7.36 -8.75 11.09
C ALA A 5 -8.51 -8.11 10.28
N ASN A 6 -9.74 -8.63 10.42
CA ASN A 6 -10.94 -8.08 9.78
C ASN A 6 -11.39 -6.72 10.33
N ASP A 7 -11.04 -6.36 11.55
CA ASP A 7 -11.42 -5.08 12.14
C ASP A 7 -10.42 -3.98 11.74
N VAL A 8 -9.14 -4.33 11.62
CA VAL A 8 -8.07 -3.39 11.25
C VAL A 8 -8.28 -2.80 9.85
N ILE A 9 -8.63 -3.63 8.86
CA ILE A 9 -8.85 -3.17 7.47
C ILE A 9 -10.11 -2.30 7.29
N ARG A 10 -10.92 -2.12 8.34
CA ARG A 10 -12.13 -1.27 8.34
C ARG A 10 -11.92 0.07 9.05
N MET A 11 -10.77 0.27 9.67
CA MET A 11 -10.43 1.52 10.36
C MET A 11 -10.12 2.61 9.33
N ASP A 12 -10.36 3.85 9.71
CA ASP A 12 -9.97 4.99 8.88
C ASP A 12 -8.45 5.19 8.83
N ALA A 13 -7.97 5.80 7.76
CA ALA A 13 -6.54 5.96 7.50
C ALA A 13 -5.82 6.81 8.56
N ALA A 14 -6.48 7.81 9.15
CA ALA A 14 -5.87 8.65 10.18
C ALA A 14 -5.63 7.86 11.46
N THR A 15 -6.60 7.05 11.86
CA THR A 15 -6.48 6.15 13.03
C THR A 15 -5.37 5.12 12.81
N LEU A 16 -5.31 4.51 11.61
CA LEU A 16 -4.26 3.55 11.26
C LEU A 16 -2.86 4.20 11.26
N GLY A 17 -2.75 5.41 10.71
CA GLY A 17 -1.49 6.15 10.70
C GLY A 17 -0.99 6.49 12.11
N ALA A 18 -1.89 6.94 12.98
CA ALA A 18 -1.56 7.23 14.36
C ALA A 18 -1.10 5.97 15.13
N ALA A 19 -1.80 4.85 14.97
CA ALA A 19 -1.46 3.58 15.60
C ALA A 19 -0.10 3.03 15.09
N SER A 20 0.17 3.17 13.78
CA SER A 20 1.46 2.79 13.20
C SER A 20 2.60 3.65 13.76
N ALA A 21 2.43 4.98 13.79
CA ALA A 21 3.44 5.89 14.32
C ALA A 21 3.71 5.68 15.82
N ALA A 22 2.71 5.25 16.59
CA ALA A 22 2.84 4.90 18.00
C ALA A 22 3.48 3.51 18.23
N GLY A 23 3.69 2.71 17.17
CA GLY A 23 4.17 1.33 17.29
C GLY A 23 3.13 0.35 17.85
N GLU A 24 1.86 0.76 17.91
CA GLU A 24 0.74 -0.07 18.38
C GLU A 24 0.23 -1.04 17.30
N LEU A 25 0.48 -0.72 16.03
CA LEU A 25 0.12 -1.50 14.85
C LEU A 25 1.31 -1.58 13.89
N SER A 26 1.71 -2.80 13.53
CA SER A 26 2.75 -3.00 12.51
C SER A 26 2.20 -2.73 11.11
N SER A 27 2.93 -1.92 10.33
CA SER A 27 2.62 -1.68 8.92
C SER A 27 2.67 -2.97 8.10
N VAL A 28 3.59 -3.88 8.41
CA VAL A 28 3.69 -5.21 7.77
C VAL A 28 2.43 -6.03 8.04
N GLU A 29 1.96 -6.08 9.29
CA GLU A 29 0.74 -6.82 9.66
C GLU A 29 -0.50 -6.25 8.96
N LEU A 30 -0.64 -4.92 8.95
CA LEU A 30 -1.72 -4.23 8.24
C LEU A 30 -1.68 -4.51 6.73
N THR A 31 -0.50 -4.41 6.12
CA THR A 31 -0.31 -4.66 4.69
C THR A 31 -0.66 -6.11 4.33
N ARG A 32 -0.24 -7.08 5.15
CA ARG A 32 -0.61 -8.50 4.98
C ARG A 32 -2.11 -8.71 5.08
N ALA A 33 -2.77 -8.13 6.09
CA ALA A 33 -4.21 -8.25 6.25
C ALA A 33 -4.97 -7.73 5.01
N CYS A 34 -4.51 -6.61 4.41
CA CYS A 34 -5.07 -6.10 3.16
C CYS A 34 -4.81 -7.04 1.96
N LEU A 35 -3.60 -7.58 1.82
CA LEU A 35 -3.25 -8.51 0.75
C LEU A 35 -4.03 -9.83 0.87
N ASP A 36 -4.20 -10.35 2.07
CA ASP A 36 -5.01 -11.55 2.34
C ASP A 36 -6.48 -11.32 1.98
N GLN A 37 -7.01 -10.14 2.29
CA GLN A 37 -8.36 -9.76 1.90
C GLN A 37 -8.51 -9.67 0.37
N ILE A 38 -7.53 -9.08 -0.33
CA ILE A 38 -7.50 -9.06 -1.80
C ILE A 38 -7.51 -10.48 -2.34
N ALA A 39 -6.60 -11.35 -1.86
CA ALA A 39 -6.52 -12.74 -2.29
C ALA A 39 -7.82 -13.53 -2.06
N ALA A 40 -8.52 -13.24 -0.96
CA ALA A 40 -9.77 -13.93 -0.62
C ALA A 40 -10.98 -13.45 -1.42
N THR A 41 -10.97 -12.25 -1.98
CA THR A 41 -12.19 -11.62 -2.51
C THR A 41 -12.07 -11.08 -3.93
N ASP A 42 -10.86 -10.87 -4.46
CA ASP A 42 -10.69 -10.17 -5.75
C ASP A 42 -11.16 -11.00 -6.95
N ASP A 43 -11.14 -12.32 -6.87
CA ASP A 43 -11.76 -13.21 -7.88
C ASP A 43 -13.25 -12.88 -8.11
N ARG A 44 -13.93 -12.33 -7.09
CA ARG A 44 -15.32 -11.92 -7.17
C ARG A 44 -15.50 -10.47 -7.62
N TYR A 45 -14.60 -9.58 -7.16
CA TYR A 45 -14.78 -8.13 -7.36
C TYR A 45 -13.99 -7.59 -8.55
N HIS A 46 -12.88 -8.24 -8.92
CA HIS A 46 -11.97 -7.80 -9.98
C HIS A 46 -11.58 -6.32 -9.83
N ALA A 47 -11.24 -5.94 -8.60
CA ALA A 47 -10.86 -4.57 -8.26
C ALA A 47 -9.41 -4.26 -8.62
N PHE A 48 -8.54 -5.29 -8.66
CA PHE A 48 -7.12 -5.15 -8.95
C PHE A 48 -6.77 -5.74 -10.32
N LEU A 49 -6.08 -4.97 -11.15
CA LEU A 49 -5.47 -5.43 -12.40
C LEU A 49 -4.05 -5.97 -12.17
N HIS A 50 -3.40 -5.50 -11.11
CA HIS A 50 -2.07 -5.92 -10.70
C HIS A 50 -1.92 -5.77 -9.18
N VAL A 51 -1.39 -6.79 -8.52
CA VAL A 51 -1.08 -6.77 -7.08
C VAL A 51 0.43 -6.76 -6.90
N ALA A 52 0.95 -5.80 -6.13
CA ALA A 52 2.38 -5.56 -5.89
C ALA A 52 2.78 -5.90 -4.44
N GLY A 53 2.39 -7.10 -3.98
CA GLY A 53 2.52 -7.51 -2.58
C GLY A 53 3.94 -7.40 -2.02
N ASP A 54 4.96 -7.87 -2.75
CA ASP A 54 6.35 -7.85 -2.28
C ASP A 54 6.88 -6.42 -2.07
N GLN A 55 6.55 -5.51 -3.01
CA GLN A 55 6.94 -4.10 -2.89
C GLN A 55 6.21 -3.39 -1.75
N ALA A 56 4.92 -3.67 -1.59
CA ALA A 56 4.12 -3.13 -0.50
C ALA A 56 4.69 -3.57 0.87
N LEU A 57 5.01 -4.86 1.01
CA LEU A 57 5.60 -5.39 2.23
C LEU A 57 7.00 -4.84 2.51
N ALA A 58 7.83 -4.62 1.47
CA ALA A 58 9.14 -4.00 1.64
C ALA A 58 9.03 -2.56 2.16
N THR A 59 8.09 -1.77 1.61
CA THR A 59 7.81 -0.41 2.10
C THR A 59 7.29 -0.44 3.55
N ALA A 60 6.37 -1.34 3.86
CA ALA A 60 5.84 -1.51 5.21
C ALA A 60 6.92 -1.87 6.23
N ALA A 61 7.83 -2.80 5.86
CA ALA A 61 8.94 -3.19 6.72
C ALA A 61 9.92 -2.03 6.99
N ALA A 62 10.15 -1.16 6.01
CA ALA A 62 10.98 0.03 6.19
C ALA A 62 10.34 1.01 7.19
N VAL A 63 9.01 1.18 7.15
CA VAL A 63 8.28 2.00 8.13
C VAL A 63 8.36 1.39 9.53
N ASP A 64 8.10 0.09 9.68
CA ASP A 64 8.21 -0.58 10.99
C ASP A 64 9.62 -0.47 11.57
N ALA A 65 10.65 -0.56 10.73
CA ALA A 65 12.04 -0.38 11.17
C ALA A 65 12.31 1.06 11.63
N ALA A 66 11.80 2.07 10.94
CA ALA A 66 11.93 3.48 11.34
C ALA A 66 11.22 3.76 12.68
N VAL A 67 10.00 3.23 12.87
CA VAL A 67 9.27 3.33 14.14
C VAL A 67 10.08 2.66 15.27
N GLY A 68 10.61 1.45 15.03
CA GLY A 68 11.42 0.72 16.02
C GLY A 68 12.73 1.42 16.38
N ALA A 69 13.30 2.21 15.46
CA ALA A 69 14.47 3.04 15.68
C ALA A 69 14.17 4.37 16.38
N GLY A 70 12.90 4.78 16.43
CA GLY A 70 12.48 6.08 16.93
C GLY A 70 12.73 7.23 15.94
N ASP A 71 12.85 6.91 14.66
CA ASP A 71 13.04 7.89 13.60
C ASP A 71 11.72 8.60 13.27
N ASP A 72 11.83 9.83 12.77
CA ASP A 72 10.68 10.58 12.26
C ASP A 72 10.13 9.91 10.98
N LEU A 73 8.82 9.72 10.94
CA LEU A 73 8.15 9.21 9.75
C LEU A 73 7.95 10.31 8.69
N PRO A 74 8.04 9.97 7.38
CA PRO A 74 7.94 10.96 6.30
C PRO A 74 6.55 11.57 6.16
N SER A 75 5.51 10.95 6.72
CA SER A 75 4.15 11.49 6.72
C SER A 75 3.31 10.87 7.85
N PRO A 76 2.17 11.51 8.22
CA PRO A 76 1.22 10.93 9.17
C PRO A 76 0.53 9.66 8.66
N LEU A 77 0.64 9.36 7.37
CA LEU A 77 0.06 8.16 6.73
C LEU A 77 1.14 7.13 6.33
N ALA A 78 2.39 7.32 6.76
CA ALA A 78 3.42 6.33 6.53
C ALA A 78 3.01 4.97 7.10
N GLY A 79 3.17 3.92 6.31
CA GLY A 79 2.78 2.57 6.69
C GLY A 79 1.31 2.21 6.49
N VAL A 80 0.44 3.15 6.09
CA VAL A 80 -0.96 2.87 5.76
C VAL A 80 -1.07 2.41 4.31
N PRO A 81 -1.54 1.18 4.01
CA PRO A 81 -1.60 0.68 2.64
C PRO A 81 -2.60 1.42 1.76
N LEU A 82 -2.28 1.53 0.46
CA LEU A 82 -3.09 2.23 -0.53
C LEU A 82 -3.17 1.42 -1.82
N ALA A 83 -4.35 1.40 -2.46
CA ALA A 83 -4.54 0.97 -3.84
C ALA A 83 -4.41 2.17 -4.79
N LEU A 84 -3.51 2.08 -5.77
CA LEU A 84 -3.28 3.14 -6.74
C LEU A 84 -4.16 2.92 -7.97
N LYS A 85 -4.91 3.94 -8.39
CA LYS A 85 -5.72 3.82 -9.61
C LYS A 85 -4.84 3.60 -10.84
N ASP A 86 -5.24 2.67 -11.71
CA ASP A 86 -4.46 2.27 -12.90
C ASP A 86 -4.46 3.31 -14.05
N VAL A 87 -4.63 4.58 -13.73
CA VAL A 87 -4.36 5.74 -14.61
C VAL A 87 -3.09 6.48 -14.21
N PHE A 88 -2.61 6.27 -12.97
CA PHE A 88 -1.36 6.90 -12.51
C PHE A 88 -0.17 6.06 -12.91
N THR A 89 0.74 6.65 -13.65
CA THR A 89 1.96 5.95 -14.09
C THR A 89 2.89 5.66 -12.92
N THR A 90 3.55 4.51 -13.00
CA THR A 90 4.64 4.13 -12.10
C THR A 90 5.64 3.26 -12.85
N THR A 91 6.91 3.40 -12.48
CA THR A 91 8.00 2.56 -13.00
C THR A 91 7.99 1.17 -12.38
N ALA A 92 7.24 0.96 -11.30
CA ALA A 92 7.28 -0.25 -10.47
C ALA A 92 6.30 -1.35 -10.92
N MET A 93 5.24 -0.98 -11.66
CA MET A 93 4.22 -1.93 -12.12
C MET A 93 3.54 -1.43 -13.39
N PRO A 94 2.89 -2.32 -14.19
CA PRO A 94 2.20 -1.91 -15.41
C PRO A 94 1.14 -0.84 -15.18
N THR A 95 0.96 0.05 -16.16
CA THR A 95 -0.13 1.02 -16.20
C THR A 95 -0.92 0.79 -17.48
N THR A 96 -2.16 0.31 -17.34
CA THR A 96 -2.97 -0.12 -18.49
C THR A 96 -4.18 0.76 -18.76
N CYS A 97 -4.59 1.60 -17.81
CA CYS A 97 -5.85 2.36 -17.87
C CYS A 97 -7.06 1.45 -18.15
N GLY A 98 -6.98 0.16 -17.80
CA GLY A 98 -7.98 -0.84 -18.13
C GLY A 98 -8.07 -1.19 -19.63
N SER A 99 -7.09 -0.79 -20.45
CA SER A 99 -7.05 -0.99 -21.89
C SER A 99 -6.13 -2.13 -22.29
N LYS A 100 -6.62 -3.01 -23.17
CA LYS A 100 -5.80 -4.09 -23.76
C LYS A 100 -4.63 -3.56 -24.60
N ILE A 101 -4.74 -2.34 -25.14
CA ILE A 101 -3.67 -1.71 -25.92
C ILE A 101 -2.43 -1.45 -25.06
N LEU A 102 -2.64 -1.12 -23.77
CA LEU A 102 -1.58 -0.84 -22.81
C LEU A 102 -1.23 -2.04 -21.93
N GLN A 103 -1.74 -3.22 -22.24
CA GLN A 103 -1.49 -4.41 -21.44
C GLN A 103 0.02 -4.68 -21.35
N GLY A 104 0.55 -4.74 -20.10
CA GLY A 104 1.96 -4.97 -19.85
C GLY A 104 2.87 -3.75 -20.07
N TRP A 105 2.31 -2.59 -20.43
CA TRP A 105 3.11 -1.38 -20.61
C TRP A 105 3.65 -0.86 -19.27
N MET A 106 4.97 -0.67 -19.24
CA MET A 106 5.70 -0.08 -18.12
C MET A 106 6.05 1.37 -18.44
N SER A 107 5.65 2.29 -17.56
CA SER A 107 6.00 3.71 -17.73
C SER A 107 7.49 3.92 -17.43
N PRO A 108 8.20 4.77 -18.21
CA PRO A 108 9.56 5.18 -17.86
C PRO A 108 9.63 6.11 -16.64
N ASP A 109 8.51 6.74 -16.27
CA ASP A 109 8.44 7.72 -15.20
C ASP A 109 7.25 7.47 -14.27
N ASP A 110 7.42 7.85 -13.00
CA ASP A 110 6.33 7.90 -12.03
C ASP A 110 5.51 9.20 -12.22
N ALA A 111 4.20 9.11 -12.13
CA ALA A 111 3.36 10.29 -11.98
C ALA A 111 3.74 11.06 -10.70
N THR A 112 3.58 12.37 -10.69
CA THR A 112 3.88 13.21 -9.52
C THR A 112 3.16 12.71 -8.25
N VAL A 113 1.89 12.28 -8.37
CA VAL A 113 1.15 11.71 -7.25
C VAL A 113 1.75 10.40 -6.77
N THR A 114 2.18 9.52 -7.68
CA THR A 114 2.83 8.25 -7.35
C THR A 114 4.13 8.48 -6.59
N ALA A 115 4.97 9.40 -7.07
CA ALA A 115 6.22 9.76 -6.40
C ALA A 115 5.96 10.29 -4.98
N ARG A 116 4.98 11.19 -4.81
CA ARG A 116 4.60 11.74 -3.50
C ARG A 116 4.07 10.67 -2.53
N ILE A 117 3.28 9.72 -3.02
CA ILE A 117 2.77 8.60 -2.21
C ILE A 117 3.94 7.73 -1.73
N ARG A 118 4.86 7.39 -2.62
CA ARG A 118 6.06 6.62 -2.27
C ARG A 118 6.93 7.36 -1.27
N ASP A 119 7.21 8.65 -1.51
CA ASP A 119 8.05 9.47 -0.64
C ASP A 119 7.41 9.71 0.74
N ALA A 120 6.08 9.61 0.84
CA ALA A 120 5.33 9.64 2.09
C ALA A 120 5.39 8.32 2.89
N GLY A 121 6.07 7.28 2.39
CA GLY A 121 6.20 5.99 3.07
C GLY A 121 4.92 5.15 3.05
N ILE A 122 4.07 5.32 2.04
CA ILE A 122 2.78 4.64 1.91
C ILE A 122 2.96 3.37 1.08
N PRO A 123 2.69 2.16 1.62
CA PRO A 123 2.74 0.92 0.86
C PRO A 123 1.68 0.88 -0.25
N ILE A 124 2.09 0.68 -1.52
CA ILE A 124 1.16 0.57 -2.64
C ILE A 124 0.86 -0.91 -2.89
N LEU A 125 -0.38 -1.33 -2.61
CA LEU A 125 -0.81 -2.73 -2.73
C LEU A 125 -0.89 -3.22 -4.18
N GLY A 126 -1.16 -2.31 -5.11
CA GLY A 126 -1.40 -2.61 -6.52
C GLY A 126 -2.27 -1.57 -7.19
N LYS A 127 -2.82 -1.95 -8.34
CA LYS A 127 -3.61 -1.07 -9.21
C LYS A 127 -4.85 -1.78 -9.73
#